data_6bb2b9c4aca599783046c81ff7a0f2c3
#
_entry.id   6bb2b9c4aca599783046c81ff7a0f2c3
#
_cell.length_a   1.000
_cell.length_b   1.000
_cell.length_c   1.000
_cell.angle_alpha   90.00
_cell.angle_beta   90.00
_cell.angle_gamma   90.00
#
_symmetry.space_group_name_H-M   'P 1'
#
loop_
_entity.id
_entity.type
_entity.pdbx_description
1 polymer ?
#
loop_
_entity_poly.entity_id
_entity_poly.type
_entity_poly.pdbx_seq_one_letter_code
_entity_poly.pdbx_strand_id
1 'polypeptide(L)'
;MAVSKLWKVTQRLGQVIDYATNPEKTANPEYTQEEYQALKDVLAYAKDEEKTEREFFCEGINCNVSTARDQFITVKEQFDKTDGIQAYHGYLSFKENEVTSEQAQQIGMEFAKKMWGERFQVVVTTHLNTKHLHCHFVINSVSFVDGKRLQNKEKSWYYFRHIADEICLEHKLSVVEHPKLHQSPKYLTTVSYTHLTLPTKL
;
A
#
# COMPACT_ATOMS: atom_id res chain seq x y z
N MET A 1 2.58 -15.33 -6.42
CA MET A 1 2.14 -15.55 -5.03
C MET A 1 2.32 -14.25 -4.28
N ALA A 2 1.23 -13.63 -3.83
CA ALA A 2 1.27 -12.34 -3.16
C ALA A 2 1.82 -12.44 -1.74
N VAL A 3 2.70 -11.54 -1.35
CA VAL A 3 3.29 -11.45 -0.01
C VAL A 3 3.02 -10.07 0.55
N SER A 4 2.55 -10.00 1.78
CA SER A 4 2.21 -8.76 2.45
C SER A 4 2.94 -8.58 3.78
N LYS A 5 3.33 -7.35 4.11
CA LYS A 5 4.00 -7.00 5.36
C LYS A 5 3.65 -5.57 5.77
N LEU A 6 3.58 -5.31 7.07
CA LEU A 6 3.33 -3.99 7.65
C LEU A 6 4.23 -3.76 8.87
N TRP A 7 4.85 -2.57 8.99
CA TRP A 7 5.68 -2.19 10.14
C TRP A 7 5.49 -0.74 10.56
N LYS A 8 5.92 -0.43 11.77
CA LYS A 8 5.82 0.90 12.38
C LYS A 8 6.92 1.82 11.87
N VAL A 9 6.57 3.10 11.65
CA VAL A 9 7.50 4.19 11.36
C VAL A 9 7.42 5.17 12.52
N THR A 10 8.51 5.28 13.29
CA THR A 10 8.56 6.16 14.48
C THR A 10 9.31 7.47 14.21
N GLN A 11 10.15 7.50 13.18
CA GLN A 11 10.93 8.67 12.78
C GLN A 11 11.01 8.77 11.25
N ARG A 12 11.44 9.94 10.75
CA ARG A 12 11.73 10.16 9.33
C ARG A 12 10.56 9.90 8.39
N LEU A 13 9.35 10.34 8.78
CA LEU A 13 8.14 10.19 7.96
C LEU A 13 8.34 10.67 6.52
N GLY A 14 8.99 11.84 6.33
CA GLY A 14 9.32 12.37 5.01
C GLY A 14 10.12 11.36 4.17
N GLN A 15 11.20 10.80 4.72
CA GLN A 15 12.03 9.84 4.00
C GLN A 15 11.28 8.55 3.59
N VAL A 16 10.31 8.11 4.38
CA VAL A 16 9.49 6.94 4.04
C VAL A 16 8.53 7.27 2.90
N ILE A 17 7.93 8.44 2.92
CA ILE A 17 7.08 8.92 1.82
C ILE A 17 7.94 9.12 0.57
N ASP A 18 9.07 9.81 0.66
CA ASP A 18 9.99 10.03 -0.45
C ASP A 18 10.49 8.72 -1.07
N TYR A 19 10.80 7.71 -0.24
CA TYR A 19 11.19 6.38 -0.73
C TYR A 19 10.04 5.70 -1.48
N ALA A 20 8.83 5.75 -0.93
CA ALA A 20 7.66 5.12 -1.54
C ALA A 20 7.29 5.80 -2.87
N THR A 21 7.34 7.14 -2.91
CA THR A 21 6.97 7.95 -4.07
C THR A 21 8.14 8.26 -5.03
N ASN A 22 9.28 7.60 -4.88
CA ASN A 22 10.48 7.88 -5.69
C ASN A 22 10.18 7.69 -7.19
N PRO A 23 10.34 8.75 -8.01
CA PRO A 23 10.03 8.72 -9.45
C PRO A 23 10.78 7.62 -10.22
N GLU A 24 12.04 7.36 -9.85
CA GLU A 24 12.84 6.31 -10.52
C GLU A 24 12.27 4.90 -10.30
N LYS A 25 11.45 4.72 -9.26
CA LYS A 25 10.84 3.43 -8.93
C LYS A 25 9.42 3.28 -9.42
N THR A 26 8.73 4.40 -9.61
CA THR A 26 7.34 4.45 -10.08
C THR A 26 7.22 4.71 -11.58
N ALA A 27 8.34 4.97 -12.27
CA ALA A 27 8.37 5.09 -13.73
C ALA A 27 8.31 3.71 -14.39
N ASN A 28 7.55 3.60 -15.48
CA ASN A 28 7.46 2.37 -16.25
C ASN A 28 8.75 2.15 -17.08
N PRO A 29 9.52 1.07 -16.86
CA PRO A 29 10.76 0.81 -17.58
C PRO A 29 10.55 0.43 -19.06
N GLU A 30 9.31 0.14 -19.48
CA GLU A 30 8.98 -0.21 -20.87
C GLU A 30 8.90 1.02 -21.79
N TYR A 31 8.79 2.24 -21.23
CA TYR A 31 8.81 3.47 -22.00
C TYR A 31 10.22 3.99 -22.17
N THR A 32 10.59 4.34 -23.41
CA THR A 32 11.84 5.05 -23.68
C THR A 32 11.75 6.51 -23.21
N GLN A 33 12.90 7.14 -22.98
CA GLN A 33 12.92 8.59 -22.62
C GLN A 33 12.23 9.47 -23.67
N GLU A 34 12.28 9.07 -24.94
CA GLU A 34 11.63 9.78 -26.05
C GLU A 34 10.12 9.65 -25.99
N GLU A 35 9.59 8.48 -25.66
CA GLU A 35 8.15 8.26 -25.47
C GLU A 35 7.64 8.99 -24.23
N TYR A 36 8.42 9.05 -23.14
CA TYR A 36 8.13 9.89 -22.00
C TYR A 36 8.09 11.37 -22.34
N GLN A 37 9.03 11.85 -23.13
CA GLN A 37 9.05 13.24 -23.54
C GLN A 37 7.89 13.56 -24.46
N ALA A 38 7.58 12.71 -25.43
CA ALA A 38 6.42 12.88 -26.33
C ALA A 38 5.09 12.88 -25.54
N LEU A 39 4.96 12.03 -24.54
CA LEU A 39 3.79 12.00 -23.64
C LEU A 39 3.71 13.29 -22.80
N LYS A 40 4.82 13.75 -22.24
CA LYS A 40 4.92 15.03 -21.54
C LYS A 40 4.52 16.22 -22.42
N ASP A 41 4.97 16.24 -23.66
CA ASP A 41 4.71 17.33 -24.60
C ASP A 41 3.22 17.39 -24.98
N VAL A 42 2.58 16.24 -25.18
CA VAL A 42 1.11 16.14 -25.42
C VAL A 42 0.31 16.58 -24.19
N LEU A 43 0.78 16.29 -23.00
CA LEU A 43 0.09 16.61 -21.75
C LEU A 43 0.36 18.04 -21.28
N ALA A 44 1.53 18.60 -21.58
CA ALA A 44 1.83 20.02 -21.39
C ALA A 44 0.89 20.89 -22.23
N TYR A 45 0.54 20.43 -23.44
CA TYR A 45 -0.45 21.09 -24.29
C TYR A 45 -1.89 21.02 -23.71
N ALA A 46 -2.20 20.00 -22.93
CA ALA A 46 -3.51 19.79 -22.29
C ALA A 46 -3.66 20.52 -20.93
N LYS A 47 -2.72 21.36 -20.53
CA LYS A 47 -2.78 22.21 -19.32
C LYS A 47 -3.11 21.46 -18.03
N ASP A 48 -2.23 20.55 -17.62
CA ASP A 48 -2.00 20.25 -16.18
C ASP A 48 -0.66 19.51 -16.04
N GLU A 49 0.43 20.27 -15.89
CA GLU A 49 1.81 19.83 -16.11
C GLU A 49 2.42 18.87 -15.08
N GLU A 50 1.72 18.47 -14.02
CA GLU A 50 2.28 17.63 -12.96
C GLU A 50 1.60 16.26 -12.78
N LYS A 51 0.65 15.91 -13.61
CA LYS A 51 -0.26 14.76 -13.37
C LYS A 51 0.02 13.49 -14.14
N THR A 52 1.11 13.35 -14.83
CA THR A 52 1.34 12.19 -15.70
C THR A 52 1.74 10.93 -14.90
N GLU A 53 2.53 10.08 -15.34
CA GLU A 53 2.79 8.74 -14.80
C GLU A 53 3.11 8.64 -13.31
N ARG A 54 3.66 9.70 -12.70
CA ARG A 54 3.90 9.77 -11.27
C ARG A 54 2.60 9.65 -10.46
N GLU A 55 1.49 10.16 -10.98
CA GLU A 55 0.18 10.05 -10.37
C GLU A 55 -0.50 8.72 -10.67
N PHE A 56 -0.17 8.07 -11.78
CA PHE A 56 -0.79 6.80 -12.14
C PHE A 56 -0.37 5.66 -11.19
N PHE A 57 0.91 5.63 -10.79
CA PHE A 57 1.44 4.62 -9.87
C PHE A 57 1.71 5.15 -8.46
N CYS A 58 1.15 6.31 -8.14
CA CYS A 58 1.31 6.96 -6.85
C CYS A 58 0.03 7.75 -6.51
N GLU A 59 -0.86 7.15 -5.74
CA GLU A 59 -2.16 7.71 -5.40
C GLU A 59 -2.36 7.90 -3.90
N GLY A 60 -3.17 8.89 -3.52
CA GLY A 60 -3.57 9.16 -2.15
C GLY A 60 -5.00 8.75 -1.87
N ILE A 61 -5.24 8.14 -0.71
CA ILE A 61 -6.57 7.91 -0.15
C ILE A 61 -6.72 8.87 1.02
N ASN A 62 -7.72 9.74 0.97
CA ASN A 62 -7.98 10.81 1.97
C ASN A 62 -6.81 11.80 2.13
N CYS A 63 -5.89 11.86 1.19
CA CYS A 63 -4.79 12.81 1.15
C CYS A 63 -4.32 13.04 -0.29
N ASN A 64 -3.63 14.16 -0.52
CA ASN A 64 -2.91 14.40 -1.75
C ASN A 64 -1.46 13.96 -1.58
N VAL A 65 -0.92 13.19 -2.54
CA VAL A 65 0.42 12.61 -2.47
C VAL A 65 1.50 13.67 -2.29
N SER A 66 1.42 14.78 -3.04
CA SER A 66 2.43 15.85 -3.02
C SER A 66 2.54 16.57 -1.67
N THR A 67 1.47 16.57 -0.87
CA THR A 67 1.39 17.20 0.44
C THR A 67 1.06 16.21 1.57
N ALA A 68 1.17 14.90 1.31
CA ALA A 68 0.77 13.85 2.25
C ALA A 68 1.46 13.97 3.62
N ARG A 69 2.76 14.30 3.62
CA ARG A 69 3.50 14.54 4.86
C ARG A 69 2.86 15.59 5.74
N ASP A 70 2.56 16.76 5.17
CA ASP A 70 2.03 17.88 5.92
C ASP A 70 0.58 17.61 6.34
N GLN A 71 -0.21 16.96 5.49
CA GLN A 71 -1.56 16.52 5.83
C GLN A 71 -1.57 15.47 6.96
N PHE A 72 -0.60 14.54 6.98
CA PHE A 72 -0.45 13.58 8.08
C PHE A 72 -0.12 14.29 9.40
N ILE A 73 0.76 15.30 9.35
CA ILE A 73 1.13 16.11 10.52
C ILE A 73 -0.09 16.91 10.99
N THR A 74 -0.80 17.60 10.10
CA THR A 74 -2.00 18.40 10.43
C THR A 74 -3.05 17.56 11.16
N VAL A 75 -3.33 16.33 10.70
CA VAL A 75 -4.27 15.44 11.42
C VAL A 75 -3.76 15.10 12.82
N LYS A 76 -2.46 14.87 13.00
CA LYS A 76 -1.90 14.61 14.33
C LYS A 76 -1.99 15.81 15.26
N GLU A 77 -1.71 17.00 14.76
CA GLU A 77 -1.84 18.26 15.49
C GLU A 77 -3.29 18.52 15.89
N GLN A 78 -4.24 18.31 14.98
CA GLN A 78 -5.68 18.47 15.25
C GLN A 78 -6.16 17.64 16.45
N PHE A 79 -5.58 16.47 16.67
CA PHE A 79 -5.94 15.55 17.74
C PHE A 79 -4.92 15.49 18.88
N ASP A 80 -3.94 16.38 18.92
CA ASP A 80 -2.86 16.43 19.92
C ASP A 80 -2.10 15.09 20.06
N LYS A 81 -1.70 14.52 18.91
CA LYS A 81 -1.02 13.21 18.81
C LYS A 81 0.24 13.23 17.94
N THR A 82 1.06 14.23 18.13
CA THR A 82 2.30 14.45 17.37
C THR A 82 3.43 13.53 17.74
N ASP A 83 3.36 12.88 18.89
CA ASP A 83 4.36 11.97 19.43
C ASP A 83 4.20 10.51 18.94
N GLY A 84 5.16 9.65 19.28
CA GLY A 84 5.11 8.20 19.11
C GLY A 84 5.18 7.75 17.65
N ILE A 85 4.34 6.76 17.27
CA ILE A 85 4.35 6.20 15.91
C ILE A 85 3.83 7.24 14.93
N GLN A 86 4.63 7.59 13.93
CA GLN A 86 4.30 8.61 12.94
C GLN A 86 3.47 8.05 11.79
N ALA A 87 3.78 6.85 11.32
CA ALA A 87 3.04 6.16 10.28
C ALA A 87 3.26 4.65 10.40
N TYR A 88 2.53 3.92 9.58
CA TYR A 88 2.85 2.53 9.27
C TYR A 88 3.28 2.46 7.81
N HIS A 89 4.24 1.61 7.52
CA HIS A 89 4.67 1.30 6.18
C HIS A 89 4.45 -0.18 5.92
N GLY A 90 3.92 -0.53 4.77
CA GLY A 90 3.68 -1.91 4.38
C GLY A 90 3.86 -2.11 2.89
N TYR A 91 3.80 -3.35 2.45
CA TYR A 91 3.78 -3.69 1.04
C TYR A 91 2.89 -4.91 0.76
N LEU A 92 2.43 -5.00 -0.48
CA LEU A 92 1.82 -6.16 -1.11
C LEU A 92 2.63 -6.45 -2.38
N SER A 93 3.31 -7.59 -2.43
CA SER A 93 4.17 -8.00 -3.54
C SER A 93 3.54 -9.15 -4.31
N PHE A 94 3.61 -9.10 -5.63
CA PHE A 94 3.05 -10.09 -6.54
C PHE A 94 4.14 -11.03 -7.07
N LYS A 95 3.72 -12.17 -7.59
CA LYS A 95 4.63 -13.09 -8.28
C LYS A 95 5.04 -12.47 -9.62
N GLU A 96 6.25 -12.77 -10.06
CA GLU A 96 6.77 -12.34 -11.36
C GLU A 96 5.81 -12.72 -12.50
N ASN A 97 5.51 -11.77 -13.38
CA ASN A 97 4.64 -11.93 -14.55
C ASN A 97 3.17 -12.33 -14.22
N GLU A 98 2.71 -12.10 -13.00
CA GLU A 98 1.35 -12.44 -12.59
C GLU A 98 0.36 -11.27 -12.74
N VAL A 99 0.86 -10.04 -12.69
CA VAL A 99 0.07 -8.81 -12.84
C VAL A 99 0.76 -7.83 -13.76
N THR A 100 -0.02 -6.97 -14.43
CA THR A 100 0.51 -5.77 -15.08
C THR A 100 0.73 -4.67 -14.03
N SER A 101 1.42 -3.61 -14.41
CA SER A 101 1.65 -2.44 -13.54
C SER A 101 0.35 -1.80 -13.09
N GLU A 102 -0.61 -1.66 -14.02
CA GLU A 102 -1.94 -1.07 -13.80
C GLU A 102 -2.78 -1.97 -12.87
N GLN A 103 -2.76 -3.29 -13.10
CA GLN A 103 -3.44 -4.25 -12.23
C GLN A 103 -2.87 -4.21 -10.80
N ALA A 104 -1.54 -4.12 -10.67
CA ALA A 104 -0.90 -4.02 -9.36
C ALA A 104 -1.37 -2.76 -8.62
N GLN A 105 -1.39 -1.59 -9.29
CA GLN A 105 -1.86 -0.34 -8.69
C GLN A 105 -3.35 -0.43 -8.32
N GLN A 106 -4.19 -0.94 -9.20
CA GLN A 106 -5.63 -1.11 -8.94
C GLN A 106 -5.87 -1.98 -7.70
N ILE A 107 -5.21 -3.14 -7.63
CA ILE A 107 -5.32 -4.07 -6.49
C ILE A 107 -4.78 -3.42 -5.21
N GLY A 108 -3.67 -2.68 -5.28
CA GLY A 108 -3.13 -1.94 -4.17
C GLY A 108 -4.10 -0.89 -3.63
N MET A 109 -4.75 -0.13 -4.51
CA MET A 109 -5.75 0.86 -4.15
C MET A 109 -7.01 0.22 -3.53
N GLU A 110 -7.50 -0.86 -4.11
CA GLU A 110 -8.64 -1.62 -3.57
C GLU A 110 -8.34 -2.14 -2.17
N PHE A 111 -7.19 -2.76 -2.01
CA PHE A 111 -6.72 -3.26 -0.73
C PHE A 111 -6.62 -2.15 0.33
N ALA A 112 -5.98 -1.03 -0.01
CA ALA A 112 -5.80 0.07 0.91
C ALA A 112 -7.14 0.76 1.28
N LYS A 113 -8.07 0.89 0.34
CA LYS A 113 -9.43 1.39 0.59
C LYS A 113 -10.17 0.48 1.56
N LYS A 114 -10.16 -0.84 1.34
CA LYS A 114 -10.83 -1.84 2.17
C LYS A 114 -10.26 -1.89 3.58
N MET A 115 -8.93 -1.75 3.71
CA MET A 115 -8.23 -1.83 4.99
C MET A 115 -8.32 -0.56 5.84
N TRP A 116 -8.15 0.61 5.22
CA TRP A 116 -7.91 1.86 5.94
C TRP A 116 -8.71 3.06 5.44
N GLY A 117 -9.30 2.97 4.25
CA GLY A 117 -9.89 4.11 3.55
C GLY A 117 -10.99 4.85 4.29
N GLU A 118 -11.70 4.21 5.22
CA GLU A 118 -12.75 4.86 5.99
C GLU A 118 -12.21 5.84 7.06
N ARG A 119 -10.96 5.65 7.52
CA ARG A 119 -10.50 6.31 8.75
C ARG A 119 -9.11 6.90 8.68
N PHE A 120 -8.29 6.48 7.73
CA PHE A 120 -6.88 6.87 7.67
C PHE A 120 -6.52 7.46 6.31
N GLN A 121 -5.56 8.36 6.34
CA GLN A 121 -4.88 8.84 5.14
C GLN A 121 -3.84 7.79 4.73
N VAL A 122 -3.81 7.46 3.45
CA VAL A 122 -2.88 6.46 2.90
C VAL A 122 -2.28 6.96 1.60
N VAL A 123 -0.96 6.80 1.46
CA VAL A 123 -0.28 6.89 0.16
C VAL A 123 -0.04 5.48 -0.34
N VAL A 124 -0.48 5.21 -1.56
CA VAL A 124 -0.32 3.93 -2.26
C VAL A 124 0.56 4.14 -3.46
N THR A 125 1.63 3.35 -3.58
CA THR A 125 2.56 3.45 -4.72
C THR A 125 2.93 2.07 -5.23
N THR A 126 3.03 1.93 -6.56
CA THR A 126 3.52 0.69 -7.18
C THR A 126 4.94 0.89 -7.69
N HIS A 127 5.85 0.05 -7.22
CA HIS A 127 7.23 0.03 -7.69
C HIS A 127 7.37 -0.90 -8.89
N LEU A 128 7.87 -0.36 -10.01
CA LEU A 128 7.97 -1.02 -11.30
C LEU A 128 9.38 -1.49 -11.64
N ASN A 129 10.38 -1.03 -10.91
CA ASN A 129 11.80 -1.28 -11.18
C ASN A 129 12.31 -2.65 -10.66
N THR A 130 11.41 -3.57 -10.39
CA THR A 130 11.75 -4.91 -9.90
C THR A 130 10.96 -5.99 -10.63
N LYS A 131 11.51 -7.21 -10.71
CA LYS A 131 10.83 -8.36 -11.33
C LYS A 131 9.52 -8.74 -10.61
N HIS A 132 9.43 -8.44 -9.33
CA HIS A 132 8.23 -8.63 -8.53
C HIS A 132 7.58 -7.28 -8.30
N LEU A 133 6.56 -6.94 -9.07
CA LEU A 133 5.79 -5.72 -8.82
C LEU A 133 5.25 -5.74 -7.40
N HIS A 134 5.31 -4.61 -6.74
CA HIS A 134 4.83 -4.49 -5.37
C HIS A 134 4.28 -3.10 -5.08
N CYS A 135 3.15 -3.07 -4.39
CA CYS A 135 2.55 -1.85 -3.89
C CYS A 135 3.08 -1.53 -2.50
N HIS A 136 3.52 -0.32 -2.27
CA HIS A 136 3.81 0.20 -0.95
C HIS A 136 2.62 0.99 -0.41
N PHE A 137 2.44 0.92 0.90
CA PHE A 137 1.41 1.66 1.64
C PHE A 137 2.08 2.46 2.73
N VAL A 138 1.88 3.78 2.75
CA VAL A 138 2.26 4.62 3.89
C VAL A 138 0.98 5.15 4.52
N ILE A 139 0.67 4.68 5.72
CA ILE A 139 -0.59 4.91 6.42
C ILE A 139 -0.35 5.87 7.57
N ASN A 140 -1.12 6.96 7.67
CA ASN A 140 -1.09 7.82 8.84
C ASN A 140 -1.45 7.02 10.10
N SER A 141 -0.70 7.21 11.17
CA SER A 141 -0.93 6.49 12.42
C SER A 141 -2.16 6.97 13.20
N VAL A 142 -2.72 8.13 12.84
CA VAL A 142 -3.85 8.77 13.51
C VAL A 142 -5.02 8.89 12.53
N SER A 143 -6.19 8.44 12.97
CA SER A 143 -7.46 8.55 12.23
C SER A 143 -7.87 10.00 12.10
N PHE A 144 -8.19 10.46 10.89
CA PHE A 144 -8.72 11.80 10.64
C PHE A 144 -10.18 11.97 11.10
N VAL A 145 -10.87 10.85 11.37
CA VAL A 145 -12.29 10.86 11.80
C VAL A 145 -12.43 11.11 13.29
N ASP A 146 -11.65 10.43 14.13
CA ASP A 146 -11.82 10.41 15.58
C ASP A 146 -10.49 10.47 16.37
N GLY A 147 -9.39 10.70 15.70
CA GLY A 147 -8.06 10.81 16.30
C GLY A 147 -7.54 9.52 16.95
N LYS A 148 -8.22 8.38 16.81
CA LYS A 148 -7.71 7.13 17.37
C LYS A 148 -6.51 6.62 16.58
N ARG A 149 -5.51 6.11 17.30
CA ARG A 149 -4.32 5.52 16.68
C ARG A 149 -4.64 4.18 16.03
N LEU A 150 -4.05 3.95 14.86
CA LEU A 150 -4.10 2.65 14.19
C LEU A 150 -3.50 1.57 15.09
N GLN A 151 -4.27 0.53 15.34
CA GLN A 151 -3.86 -0.61 16.17
C GLN A 151 -3.27 -1.69 15.27
N ASN A 152 -1.95 -1.90 15.35
CA ASN A 152 -1.28 -3.00 14.67
C ASN A 152 -0.91 -4.09 15.69
N LYS A 153 -1.91 -4.86 16.11
CA LYS A 153 -1.76 -6.03 17.00
C LYS A 153 -1.56 -7.31 16.16
N GLU A 154 -1.13 -8.41 16.78
CA GLU A 154 -0.95 -9.68 16.09
C GLU A 154 -2.19 -10.13 15.29
N LYS A 155 -3.39 -9.95 15.84
CA LYS A 155 -4.65 -10.22 15.13
C LYS A 155 -4.84 -9.36 13.88
N SER A 156 -4.32 -8.14 13.88
CA SER A 156 -4.41 -7.23 12.71
C SER A 156 -3.57 -7.75 11.54
N TRP A 157 -2.48 -8.45 11.81
CA TRP A 157 -1.64 -9.04 10.77
C TRP A 157 -2.36 -10.18 10.03
N TYR A 158 -3.10 -11.05 10.74
CA TYR A 158 -3.93 -12.08 10.11
C TYR A 158 -5.04 -11.46 9.26
N TYR A 159 -5.68 -10.41 9.76
CA TYR A 159 -6.72 -9.70 9.02
C TYR A 159 -6.16 -9.03 7.76
N PHE A 160 -5.02 -8.34 7.88
CA PHE A 160 -4.30 -7.73 6.76
C PHE A 160 -4.02 -8.76 5.66
N ARG A 161 -3.51 -9.93 6.05
CA ARG A 161 -3.22 -10.99 5.11
C ARG A 161 -4.49 -11.59 4.51
N HIS A 162 -5.50 -11.83 5.32
CA HIS A 162 -6.76 -12.38 4.84
C HIS A 162 -7.41 -11.50 3.77
N ILE A 163 -7.46 -10.19 3.98
CA ILE A 163 -7.97 -9.24 2.99
C ILE A 163 -7.09 -9.22 1.73
N ALA A 164 -5.76 -9.31 1.88
CA ALA A 164 -4.86 -9.39 0.73
C ALA A 164 -5.10 -10.67 -0.09
N ASP A 165 -5.22 -11.81 0.58
CA ASP A 165 -5.49 -13.10 -0.08
C ASP A 165 -6.88 -13.11 -0.75
N GLU A 166 -7.92 -12.56 -0.10
CA GLU A 166 -9.27 -12.43 -0.64
C GLU A 166 -9.27 -11.63 -1.96
N ILE A 167 -8.70 -10.43 -1.96
CA ILE A 167 -8.62 -9.58 -3.15
C ILE A 167 -7.78 -10.26 -4.25
N CYS A 168 -6.63 -10.86 -3.91
CA CYS A 168 -5.84 -11.59 -4.89
C CYS A 168 -6.63 -12.73 -5.55
N LEU A 169 -7.42 -13.48 -4.80
CA LEU A 169 -8.28 -14.55 -5.34
C LEU A 169 -9.40 -14.01 -6.23
N GLU A 170 -10.02 -12.89 -5.87
CA GLU A 170 -11.02 -12.20 -6.70
C GLU A 170 -10.43 -11.81 -8.06
N HIS A 171 -9.18 -11.37 -8.08
CA HIS A 171 -8.41 -11.07 -9.29
C HIS A 171 -7.75 -12.31 -9.94
N LYS A 172 -8.05 -13.52 -9.48
CA LYS A 172 -7.50 -14.81 -9.98
C LYS A 172 -5.98 -14.91 -9.85
N LEU A 173 -5.41 -14.27 -8.86
CA LEU A 173 -3.98 -14.30 -8.55
C LEU A 173 -3.65 -15.41 -7.54
N SER A 174 -2.39 -15.84 -7.54
CA SER A 174 -1.92 -16.85 -6.59
C SER A 174 -1.72 -16.28 -5.19
N VAL A 175 -2.11 -17.03 -4.18
CA VAL A 175 -1.89 -16.71 -2.77
C VAL A 175 -0.90 -17.69 -2.12
N VAL A 176 -0.34 -17.34 -0.97
CA VAL A 176 0.56 -18.21 -0.22
C VAL A 176 -0.27 -19.23 0.58
N GLU A 177 -0.40 -20.45 0.09
CA GLU A 177 -1.18 -21.50 0.74
C GLU A 177 -0.63 -21.91 2.13
N HIS A 178 0.70 -21.96 2.26
CA HIS A 178 1.39 -22.32 3.50
C HIS A 178 2.41 -21.25 3.89
N PRO A 179 1.97 -20.13 4.50
CA PRO A 179 2.91 -19.12 4.95
C PRO A 179 3.82 -19.71 6.01
N LYS A 180 5.15 -19.62 5.80
CA LYS A 180 6.11 -19.81 6.89
C LYS A 180 5.89 -18.66 7.86
N LEU A 181 5.03 -18.87 8.83
CA LEU A 181 4.90 -17.98 9.96
C LEU A 181 6.26 -17.95 10.65
N HIS A 182 6.79 -16.78 10.93
CA HIS A 182 7.95 -16.66 11.80
C HIS A 182 7.64 -17.45 13.05
N GLN A 183 8.32 -18.57 13.23
CA GLN A 183 8.16 -19.43 14.38
C GLN A 183 8.63 -18.67 15.63
N SER A 184 7.72 -17.95 16.23
CA SER A 184 7.75 -17.87 17.68
C SER A 184 7.21 -19.22 18.15
N PRO A 185 7.99 -20.05 18.87
CA PRO A 185 7.69 -21.46 19.07
C PRO A 185 6.44 -21.78 19.89
N LYS A 186 5.61 -20.82 20.26
CA LYS A 186 4.57 -20.98 21.29
C LYS A 186 3.11 -20.89 20.84
N TYR A 187 2.76 -20.51 19.60
CA TYR A 187 1.35 -20.21 19.26
C TYR A 187 0.90 -20.64 17.85
N LEU A 188 1.22 -21.84 17.42
CA LEU A 188 0.59 -22.42 16.23
C LEU A 188 0.06 -23.81 16.54
N THR A 189 -1.16 -23.84 17.06
CA THR A 189 -1.97 -25.04 16.93
C THR A 189 -2.67 -25.00 15.58
N THR A 190 -2.66 -26.12 14.88
CA THR A 190 -3.32 -26.38 13.58
C THR A 190 -4.78 -25.91 13.54
N VAL A 191 -5.42 -25.74 14.69
CA VAL A 191 -6.82 -25.32 14.85
C VAL A 191 -7.06 -23.85 14.47
N SER A 192 -6.05 -22.99 14.58
CA SER A 192 -6.22 -21.57 14.23
C SER A 192 -6.31 -21.31 12.72
N TYR A 193 -5.90 -22.26 11.91
CA TYR A 193 -5.86 -22.11 10.44
C TYR A 193 -7.14 -22.62 9.78
N THR A 194 -7.78 -23.62 10.34
CA THR A 194 -9.00 -24.24 9.79
C THR A 194 -10.26 -23.39 10.00
N HIS A 195 -10.24 -22.44 10.93
CA HIS A 195 -11.35 -21.51 11.14
C HIS A 195 -11.35 -20.27 10.23
N LEU A 196 -10.28 -20.07 9.43
CA LEU A 196 -10.16 -18.97 8.48
C LEU A 196 -10.40 -19.38 7.03
N THR A 197 -10.59 -20.66 6.76
CA THR A 197 -11.14 -21.10 5.50
C THR A 197 -12.65 -20.90 5.54
N LEU A 198 -13.13 -19.94 4.74
CA LEU A 198 -14.56 -19.69 4.53
C LEU A 198 -15.32 -20.99 4.33
N PRO A 199 -16.54 -21.11 4.86
CA PRO A 199 -17.44 -22.17 4.44
C PRO A 199 -17.75 -21.94 2.95
N THR A 200 -17.12 -22.73 2.11
CA THR A 200 -17.62 -22.96 0.76
C THR A 200 -18.97 -23.62 0.88
N LYS A 201 -20.00 -22.98 0.28
CA LYS A 201 -21.40 -23.44 0.08
C LYS A 201 -22.39 -22.82 1.07
N LEU A 202 -23.42 -22.20 0.57
CA LEU A 202 -24.36 -22.66 -0.51
C LEU A 202 -24.76 -21.51 -1.38
#